data_12c92aaffe8176fa8249fd93b2411f86
#
_entry.id   12c92aaffe8176fa8249fd93b2411f86
#
_cell.length_a   1.000
_cell.length_b   1.000
_cell.length_c   1.000
_cell.angle_alpha   90.00
_cell.angle_beta   90.00
_cell.angle_gamma   90.00
#
_symmetry.space_group_name_H-M   'P 1'
#
loop_
_entity.id
_entity.type
_entity.pdbx_description
1 polymer ?
#
loop_
_entity_poly.entity_id
_entity_poly.type
_entity_poly.pdbx_seq_one_letter_code
_entity_poly.pdbx_strand_id
1 'polypeptide(L)'
;MVEAAVAEGWDVCVIATTAAEAGGFVDVPALEAASGRSVRSGWRRVGEEKRNPPPDAVIVASLTMNSVNKWAAGIADTYALGLLAEAVGLGLPVVALPFWSTALDAHPATRRSVRVLRDLGVRVLYGPGAWEPHAPGTGGEQVDGYPWGLALRAMGEASGGVGRRCVSHDPTT
;
A
#
# COMPACT_ATOMS: atom_id res chain seq x y z
N MET A 1 -4.88 -5.33 -9.35
CA MET A 1 -4.37 -3.95 -9.13
C MET A 1 -3.00 -3.72 -9.77
N VAL A 2 -1.98 -4.55 -9.51
CA VAL A 2 -0.63 -4.39 -10.10
C VAL A 2 -0.67 -4.34 -11.62
N GLU A 3 -1.30 -5.31 -12.27
CA GLU A 3 -1.48 -5.33 -13.74
C GLU A 3 -2.13 -4.06 -14.29
N ALA A 4 -3.17 -3.57 -13.61
CA ALA A 4 -3.85 -2.34 -14.02
C ALA A 4 -2.94 -1.11 -13.90
N ALA A 5 -2.15 -1.01 -12.82
CA ALA A 5 -1.18 0.06 -12.65
C ALA A 5 -0.10 0.03 -13.74
N VAL A 6 0.45 -1.15 -14.04
CA VAL A 6 1.43 -1.34 -15.12
C VAL A 6 0.82 -0.97 -16.48
N ALA A 7 -0.42 -1.39 -16.76
CA ALA A 7 -1.13 -1.02 -17.98
C ALA A 7 -1.37 0.50 -18.12
N GLU A 8 -1.50 1.22 -17.00
CA GLU A 8 -1.57 2.67 -16.96
C GLU A 8 -0.19 3.37 -17.05
N GLY A 9 0.90 2.59 -17.17
CA GLY A 9 2.26 3.10 -17.35
C GLY A 9 3.01 3.40 -16.04
N TRP A 10 2.57 2.86 -14.88
CA TRP A 10 3.30 2.96 -13.63
C TRP A 10 4.46 1.96 -13.59
N ASP A 11 5.61 2.39 -13.05
CA ASP A 11 6.68 1.48 -12.65
C ASP A 11 6.40 0.97 -11.23
N VAL A 12 5.95 -0.27 -11.11
CA VAL A 12 5.39 -0.81 -9.87
C VAL A 12 6.42 -1.65 -9.12
N CYS A 13 6.75 -1.25 -7.89
CA CYS A 13 7.52 -2.05 -6.94
C CYS A 13 6.58 -2.58 -5.85
N VAL A 14 6.45 -3.89 -5.73
CA VAL A 14 5.57 -4.50 -4.74
C VAL A 14 6.32 -4.78 -3.44
N ILE A 15 5.74 -4.35 -2.32
CA ILE A 15 6.21 -4.67 -0.97
C ILE A 15 5.10 -5.44 -0.26
N ALA A 16 5.35 -6.72 0.02
CA ALA A 16 4.48 -7.52 0.86
C ALA A 16 4.87 -7.36 2.33
N THR A 17 3.91 -7.45 3.24
CA THR A 17 4.27 -7.64 4.64
C THR A 17 4.70 -9.08 4.87
N THR A 18 5.63 -9.32 5.80
CA THR A 18 6.03 -10.68 6.18
C THR A 18 4.85 -11.55 6.60
N ALA A 19 3.84 -10.95 7.23
CA ALA A 19 2.61 -11.63 7.61
C ALA A 19 1.75 -12.03 6.40
N ALA A 20 1.68 -11.18 5.37
CA ALA A 20 0.94 -11.49 4.15
C ALA A 20 1.60 -12.62 3.35
N GLU A 21 2.93 -12.61 3.25
CA GLU A 21 3.71 -13.66 2.60
C GLU A 21 3.60 -14.98 3.36
N ALA A 22 3.89 -14.99 4.67
CA ALA A 22 3.85 -16.20 5.48
C ALA A 22 2.43 -16.79 5.61
N GLY A 23 1.40 -15.96 5.57
CA GLY A 23 0.00 -16.39 5.62
C GLY A 23 -0.59 -16.82 4.28
N GLY A 24 0.18 -16.73 3.17
CA GLY A 24 -0.31 -17.06 1.83
C GLY A 24 -1.40 -16.10 1.32
N PHE A 25 -1.47 -14.88 1.87
CA PHE A 25 -2.44 -13.86 1.44
C PHE A 25 -2.05 -13.16 0.13
N VAL A 26 -0.82 -13.38 -0.34
CA VAL A 26 -0.30 -12.84 -1.59
C VAL A 26 0.34 -13.95 -2.41
N ASP A 27 0.06 -13.96 -3.70
CA ASP A 27 0.74 -14.81 -4.68
C ASP A 27 1.97 -14.07 -5.18
N VAL A 28 3.13 -14.33 -4.53
CA VAL A 28 4.39 -13.66 -4.84
C VAL A 28 4.80 -13.88 -6.30
N PRO A 29 4.81 -15.12 -6.85
CA PRO A 29 5.12 -15.34 -8.26
C PRO A 29 4.23 -14.54 -9.24
N ALA A 30 2.92 -14.48 -8.99
CA ALA A 30 2.00 -13.70 -9.81
C ALA A 30 2.26 -12.19 -9.73
N LEU A 31 2.60 -11.68 -8.54
CA LEU A 31 2.94 -10.26 -8.34
C LEU A 31 4.26 -9.89 -9.04
N GLU A 32 5.26 -10.76 -8.99
CA GLU A 32 6.54 -10.58 -9.70
C GLU A 32 6.35 -10.61 -11.22
N ALA A 33 5.55 -11.56 -11.72
CA ALA A 33 5.21 -11.62 -13.14
C ALA A 33 4.47 -10.37 -13.62
N ALA A 34 3.52 -9.87 -12.82
CA ALA A 34 2.72 -8.68 -13.16
C ALA A 34 3.52 -7.37 -13.10
N SER A 35 4.45 -7.23 -12.15
CA SER A 35 5.26 -6.01 -11.97
C SER A 35 6.56 -6.02 -12.78
N GLY A 36 7.03 -7.19 -13.20
CA GLY A 36 8.37 -7.38 -13.78
C GLY A 36 9.51 -7.17 -12.78
N ARG A 37 9.22 -7.13 -11.46
CA ARG A 37 10.17 -6.86 -10.39
C ARG A 37 10.00 -7.84 -9.24
N SER A 38 11.09 -8.11 -8.51
CA SER A 38 11.03 -8.94 -7.30
C SER A 38 10.21 -8.28 -6.20
N VAL A 39 9.33 -9.05 -5.55
CA VAL A 39 8.59 -8.62 -4.36
C VAL A 39 9.53 -8.55 -3.15
N ARG A 40 9.40 -7.54 -2.34
CA ARG A 40 10.13 -7.40 -1.07
C ARG A 40 9.20 -7.53 0.12
N SER A 41 9.68 -8.27 1.14
CA SER A 41 8.95 -8.43 2.40
C SER A 41 9.78 -8.02 3.64
N GLY A 42 11.07 -7.79 3.47
CA GLY A 42 11.96 -7.51 4.58
C GLY A 42 13.01 -6.42 4.31
N TRP A 43 13.70 -6.04 5.38
CA TRP A 43 14.81 -5.10 5.31
C TRP A 43 15.95 -5.66 4.45
N ARG A 44 16.62 -4.77 3.76
CA ARG A 44 17.84 -5.07 3.01
C ARG A 44 18.96 -5.47 3.97
N ARG A 45 19.72 -6.50 3.60
CA ARG A 45 20.93 -6.88 4.34
C ARG A 45 22.04 -5.84 4.10
N VAL A 46 22.95 -5.71 5.06
CA VAL A 46 24.14 -4.87 4.90
C VAL A 46 24.96 -5.40 3.71
N GLY A 47 25.32 -4.50 2.76
CA GLY A 47 26.03 -4.86 1.53
C GLY A 47 25.16 -5.32 0.36
N GLU A 48 23.85 -5.51 0.55
CA GLU A 48 22.93 -5.84 -0.53
C GLU A 48 22.63 -4.59 -1.37
N GLU A 49 22.60 -4.70 -2.69
CA GLU A 49 22.28 -3.60 -3.59
C GLU A 49 20.82 -3.15 -3.46
N LYS A 50 20.58 -1.85 -3.71
CA LYS A 50 19.23 -1.32 -3.82
C LYS A 50 18.59 -1.84 -5.10
N ARG A 51 17.58 -2.70 -4.99
CA ARG A 51 16.89 -3.29 -6.15
C ARG A 51 15.76 -2.40 -6.69
N ASN A 52 15.15 -1.60 -5.82
CA ASN A 52 14.03 -0.73 -6.18
C ASN A 52 14.46 0.74 -6.10
N PRO A 53 14.02 1.56 -7.04
CA PRO A 53 14.20 3.01 -6.96
C PRO A 53 13.43 3.59 -5.75
N PRO A 54 13.74 4.82 -5.30
CA PRO A 54 12.89 5.53 -4.37
C PRO A 54 11.48 5.68 -4.93
N PRO A 55 10.43 5.50 -4.12
CA PRO A 55 9.07 5.69 -4.60
C PRO A 55 8.75 7.19 -4.78
N ASP A 56 7.95 7.50 -5.81
CA ASP A 56 7.35 8.82 -6.00
C ASP A 56 5.95 8.89 -5.39
N ALA A 57 5.32 7.74 -5.18
CA ALA A 57 3.99 7.60 -4.61
C ALA A 57 3.83 6.22 -3.98
N VAL A 58 2.89 6.08 -3.02
CA VAL A 58 2.66 4.80 -2.35
C VAL A 58 1.17 4.48 -2.27
N ILE A 59 0.80 3.28 -2.73
CA ILE A 59 -0.54 2.72 -2.53
C ILE A 59 -0.45 1.58 -1.51
N VAL A 60 -1.23 1.69 -0.44
CA VAL A 60 -1.38 0.62 0.56
C VAL A 60 -2.71 -0.10 0.33
N ALA A 61 -2.65 -1.30 -0.23
CA ALA A 61 -3.83 -2.10 -0.54
C ALA A 61 -3.51 -3.60 -0.39
N SER A 62 -4.05 -4.21 0.63
CA SER A 62 -5.01 -3.72 1.62
C SER A 62 -4.33 -3.24 2.91
N LEU A 63 -4.85 -2.15 3.48
CA LEU A 63 -4.44 -1.68 4.82
C LEU A 63 -5.25 -2.42 5.90
N THR A 64 -4.59 -3.24 6.71
CA THR A 64 -5.23 -3.97 7.82
C THR A 64 -5.37 -3.10 9.07
N MET A 65 -6.28 -3.49 9.99
CA MET A 65 -6.46 -2.84 11.29
C MET A 65 -5.16 -2.80 12.11
N ASN A 66 -4.36 -3.86 12.09
CA ASN A 66 -3.06 -3.89 12.76
C ASN A 66 -2.10 -2.83 12.16
N SER A 67 -2.01 -2.78 10.84
CA SER A 67 -1.10 -1.86 10.16
C SER A 67 -1.51 -0.39 10.33
N VAL A 68 -2.81 -0.06 10.26
CA VAL A 68 -3.27 1.32 10.45
C VAL A 68 -2.96 1.82 11.86
N ASN A 69 -3.13 0.97 12.89
CA ASN A 69 -2.88 1.35 14.27
C ASN A 69 -1.37 1.52 14.55
N LYS A 70 -0.55 0.61 14.04
CA LYS A 70 0.91 0.72 14.16
C LYS A 70 1.44 1.96 13.45
N TRP A 71 1.04 2.17 12.21
CA TRP A 71 1.49 3.30 11.40
C TRP A 71 1.12 4.64 12.04
N ALA A 72 -0.14 4.81 12.47
CA ALA A 72 -0.60 6.02 13.15
C ALA A 72 0.09 6.27 14.50
N ALA A 73 0.59 5.21 15.16
CA ALA A 73 1.38 5.29 16.38
C ALA A 73 2.89 5.51 16.13
N GLY A 74 3.33 5.62 14.86
CA GLY A 74 4.73 5.76 14.51
C GLY A 74 5.57 4.49 14.68
N ILE A 75 4.93 3.32 14.78
CA ILE A 75 5.63 2.04 14.91
C ILE A 75 6.11 1.59 13.52
N ALA A 76 7.41 1.40 13.38
CA ALA A 76 8.08 1.02 12.13
C ALA A 76 8.84 -0.31 12.28
N ASP A 77 8.20 -1.32 12.88
CA ASP A 77 8.78 -2.63 13.21
C ASP A 77 8.86 -3.59 12.01
N THR A 78 8.35 -3.19 10.85
CA THR A 78 8.48 -3.94 9.59
C THR A 78 8.99 -3.04 8.47
N TYR A 79 9.57 -3.63 7.42
CA TYR A 79 10.03 -2.89 6.25
C TYR A 79 8.91 -2.03 5.63
N ALA A 80 7.71 -2.61 5.48
CA ALA A 80 6.56 -1.89 4.95
C ALA A 80 6.19 -0.66 5.80
N LEU A 81 6.10 -0.81 7.12
CA LEU A 81 5.79 0.31 8.02
C LEU A 81 6.88 1.37 8.06
N GLY A 82 8.16 0.95 7.97
CA GLY A 82 9.29 1.89 7.86
C GLY A 82 9.19 2.73 6.60
N LEU A 83 8.92 2.10 5.45
CA LEU A 83 8.71 2.82 4.19
C LEU A 83 7.52 3.78 4.26
N LEU A 84 6.40 3.38 4.87
CA LEU A 84 5.23 4.24 5.04
C LEU A 84 5.51 5.45 5.93
N ALA A 85 6.28 5.27 7.01
CA ALA A 85 6.71 6.37 7.86
C ALA A 85 7.63 7.35 7.11
N GLU A 86 8.57 6.84 6.32
CA GLU A 86 9.46 7.65 5.48
C GLU A 86 8.68 8.39 4.39
N ALA A 87 7.73 7.73 3.71
CA ALA A 87 6.91 8.34 2.67
C ALA A 87 6.12 9.54 3.19
N VAL A 88 5.52 9.44 4.38
CA VAL A 88 4.84 10.55 5.04
C VAL A 88 5.82 11.68 5.38
N GLY A 89 6.98 11.33 5.95
CA GLY A 89 8.02 12.32 6.29
C GLY A 89 8.58 13.08 5.08
N LEU A 90 8.60 12.44 3.92
CA LEU A 90 9.01 13.03 2.64
C LEU A 90 7.88 13.79 1.94
N GLY A 91 6.66 13.75 2.45
CA GLY A 91 5.50 14.40 1.83
C GLY A 91 5.07 13.74 0.52
N LEU A 92 5.36 12.45 0.32
CA LEU A 92 4.94 11.73 -0.87
C LEU A 92 3.42 11.53 -0.91
N PRO A 93 2.80 11.49 -2.09
CA PRO A 93 1.40 11.08 -2.22
C PRO A 93 1.22 9.65 -1.69
N VAL A 94 0.35 9.48 -0.70
CA VAL A 94 0.03 8.16 -0.13
C VAL A 94 -1.47 7.94 -0.14
N VAL A 95 -1.90 6.86 -0.78
CA VAL A 95 -3.29 6.40 -0.79
C VAL A 95 -3.37 5.07 -0.05
N ALA A 96 -4.32 4.94 0.87
CA ALA A 96 -4.52 3.72 1.65
C ALA A 96 -5.97 3.23 1.52
N LEU A 97 -6.13 1.97 1.11
CA LEU A 97 -7.43 1.31 0.97
C LEU A 97 -7.56 0.25 2.08
N PRO A 98 -8.46 0.46 3.05
CA PRO A 98 -8.62 -0.42 4.20
C PRO A 98 -9.28 -1.77 3.86
N PHE A 99 -8.99 -2.78 4.71
CA PHE A 99 -9.70 -4.05 4.70
C PHE A 99 -9.79 -4.62 6.12
N TRP A 100 -10.96 -4.48 6.75
CA TRP A 100 -11.26 -5.03 8.08
C TRP A 100 -12.75 -5.18 8.30
N SER A 101 -13.15 -5.97 9.29
CA SER A 101 -14.55 -6.17 9.66
C SER A 101 -15.12 -5.05 10.50
N THR A 102 -16.45 -4.96 10.56
CA THR A 102 -17.18 -4.01 11.42
C THR A 102 -16.81 -4.16 12.90
N ALA A 103 -16.48 -5.38 13.35
CA ALA A 103 -16.05 -5.62 14.73
C ALA A 103 -14.68 -4.97 15.03
N LEU A 104 -13.73 -5.05 14.08
CA LEU A 104 -12.43 -4.36 14.19
C LEU A 104 -12.59 -2.84 14.04
N ASP A 105 -13.53 -2.40 13.22
CA ASP A 105 -13.86 -0.99 13.05
C ASP A 105 -14.43 -0.36 14.31
N ALA A 106 -15.23 -1.09 15.07
CA ALA A 106 -15.82 -0.63 16.31
C ALA A 106 -14.76 -0.32 17.40
N HIS A 107 -13.54 -0.83 17.27
CA HIS A 107 -12.47 -0.55 18.21
C HIS A 107 -12.04 0.93 18.12
N PRO A 108 -12.03 1.70 19.24
CA PRO A 108 -11.76 3.14 19.23
C PRO A 108 -10.41 3.52 18.59
N ALA A 109 -9.40 2.65 18.70
CA ALA A 109 -8.10 2.87 18.08
C ALA A 109 -8.19 2.97 16.56
N THR A 110 -9.02 2.16 15.89
CA THR A 110 -9.11 2.11 14.42
C THR A 110 -9.52 3.48 13.87
N ARG A 111 -10.62 4.04 14.37
CA ARG A 111 -11.11 5.35 13.91
C ARG A 111 -10.17 6.50 14.27
N ARG A 112 -9.52 6.43 15.45
CA ARG A 112 -8.50 7.40 15.84
C ARG A 112 -7.31 7.34 14.87
N SER A 113 -6.82 6.15 14.57
CA SER A 113 -5.68 5.94 13.68
C SER A 113 -5.96 6.43 12.25
N VAL A 114 -7.16 6.16 11.72
CA VAL A 114 -7.58 6.71 10.42
C VAL A 114 -7.53 8.25 10.42
N ARG A 115 -8.00 8.90 11.49
CA ARG A 115 -7.93 10.37 11.60
C ARG A 115 -6.48 10.85 11.62
N VAL A 116 -5.64 10.25 12.45
CA VAL A 116 -4.20 10.61 12.53
C VAL A 116 -3.54 10.50 11.15
N LEU A 117 -3.77 9.41 10.41
CA LEU A 117 -3.18 9.28 9.07
C LEU A 117 -3.71 10.34 8.09
N ARG A 118 -5.00 10.68 8.16
CA ARG A 118 -5.57 11.77 7.34
C ARG A 118 -4.96 13.12 7.69
N ASP A 119 -4.75 13.41 8.97
CA ASP A 119 -4.09 14.63 9.44
C ASP A 119 -2.63 14.72 8.97
N LEU A 120 -1.98 13.57 8.76
CA LEU A 120 -0.63 13.45 8.18
C LEU A 120 -0.61 13.50 6.64
N GLY A 121 -1.76 13.74 5.99
CA GLY A 121 -1.86 13.86 4.53
C GLY A 121 -2.09 12.54 3.79
N VAL A 122 -2.26 11.42 4.49
CA VAL A 122 -2.59 10.15 3.85
C VAL A 122 -4.04 10.13 3.38
N ARG A 123 -4.29 9.86 2.11
CA ARG A 123 -5.64 9.69 1.58
C ARG A 123 -6.18 8.30 1.93
N VAL A 124 -6.80 8.19 3.10
CA VAL A 124 -7.43 6.93 3.54
C VAL A 124 -8.84 6.82 2.96
N LEU A 125 -9.03 5.86 2.05
CA LEU A 125 -10.28 5.59 1.32
C LEU A 125 -11.24 4.76 2.18
N TYR A 126 -11.78 5.38 3.21
CA TYR A 126 -12.59 4.75 4.24
C TYR A 126 -13.86 5.58 4.52
N GLY A 127 -15.01 4.90 4.61
CA GLY A 127 -16.31 5.48 4.88
C GLY A 127 -17.20 5.58 3.64
N PRO A 128 -18.36 6.26 3.73
CA PRO A 128 -19.33 6.37 2.64
C PRO A 128 -18.72 6.88 1.34
N GLY A 129 -19.02 6.19 0.25
CA GLY A 129 -18.50 6.53 -1.08
C GLY A 129 -17.07 6.05 -1.37
N ALA A 130 -16.43 5.38 -0.40
CA ALA A 130 -15.13 4.73 -0.55
C ALA A 130 -15.25 3.24 -0.20
N TRP A 131 -14.56 2.79 0.84
CA TRP A 131 -14.70 1.42 1.32
C TRP A 131 -15.34 1.40 2.72
N GLU A 132 -16.26 0.46 2.92
CA GLU A 132 -16.93 0.22 4.21
C GLU A 132 -16.57 -1.15 4.78
N PRO A 133 -16.44 -1.28 6.12
CA PRO A 133 -16.12 -2.53 6.78
C PRO A 133 -17.16 -3.63 6.50
N HIS A 134 -16.67 -4.85 6.25
CA HIS A 134 -17.51 -6.02 6.02
C HIS A 134 -17.98 -6.67 7.33
N ALA A 135 -18.98 -7.55 7.29
CA ALA A 135 -19.39 -8.32 8.44
C ALA A 135 -18.27 -9.26 8.94
N PRO A 136 -18.16 -9.51 10.25
CA PRO A 136 -17.18 -10.47 10.78
C PRO A 136 -17.35 -11.85 10.12
N GLY A 137 -16.21 -12.45 9.73
CA GLY A 137 -16.18 -13.78 9.10
C GLY A 137 -16.41 -13.80 7.58
N THR A 138 -16.82 -12.68 6.95
CA THR A 138 -17.12 -12.65 5.50
C THR A 138 -15.98 -12.08 4.64
N GLY A 139 -14.81 -11.84 5.22
CA GLY A 139 -13.71 -11.17 4.52
C GLY A 139 -13.28 -11.90 3.23
N GLY A 140 -13.24 -13.22 3.22
CA GLY A 140 -12.86 -14.00 2.04
C GLY A 140 -13.79 -13.77 0.85
N GLU A 141 -15.10 -13.62 1.09
CA GLU A 141 -16.11 -13.35 0.07
C GLU A 141 -16.03 -11.95 -0.53
N GLN A 142 -15.37 -11.03 0.19
CA GLN A 142 -15.25 -9.62 -0.23
C GLN A 142 -14.00 -9.33 -1.08
N VAL A 143 -13.09 -10.29 -1.19
CA VAL A 143 -11.80 -10.09 -1.89
C VAL A 143 -12.01 -9.86 -3.40
N ASP A 144 -12.91 -10.61 -4.02
CA ASP A 144 -13.21 -10.50 -5.46
C ASP A 144 -13.86 -9.17 -5.82
N GLY A 145 -14.70 -8.64 -4.93
CA GLY A 145 -15.36 -7.34 -5.07
C GLY A 145 -14.56 -6.15 -4.52
N TYR A 146 -13.35 -6.38 -4.03
CA TYR A 146 -12.56 -5.31 -3.42
C TYR A 146 -12.16 -4.23 -4.44
N PRO A 147 -12.41 -2.95 -4.13
CA PRO A 147 -12.36 -1.88 -5.14
C PRO A 147 -10.93 -1.41 -5.45
N TRP A 148 -10.08 -2.30 -5.94
CA TRP A 148 -8.68 -2.02 -6.30
C TRP A 148 -8.51 -0.78 -7.20
N GLY A 149 -9.42 -0.61 -8.17
CA GLY A 149 -9.39 0.54 -9.09
C GLY A 149 -9.65 1.88 -8.40
N LEU A 150 -10.30 1.88 -7.22
CA LEU A 150 -10.51 3.10 -6.44
C LEU A 150 -9.16 3.68 -5.96
N ALA A 151 -8.25 2.83 -5.51
CA ALA A 151 -6.93 3.26 -5.05
C ALA A 151 -6.09 3.84 -6.19
N LEU A 152 -6.12 3.23 -7.38
CA LEU A 152 -5.43 3.75 -8.57
C LEU A 152 -5.97 5.11 -9.01
N ARG A 153 -7.28 5.26 -9.13
CA ARG A 153 -7.90 6.57 -9.46
C ARG A 153 -7.54 7.64 -8.44
N ALA A 154 -7.65 7.31 -7.16
CA ALA A 154 -7.32 8.23 -6.07
C ALA A 154 -5.84 8.65 -6.12
N MET A 155 -4.94 7.75 -6.49
CA MET A 155 -3.52 8.06 -6.67
C MET A 155 -3.30 8.95 -7.90
N GLY A 156 -3.96 8.66 -9.03
CA GLY A 156 -3.88 9.52 -10.22
C GLY A 156 -4.29 10.97 -9.95
N GLU A 157 -5.32 11.17 -9.12
CA GLU A 157 -5.75 12.50 -8.67
C GLU A 157 -4.73 13.15 -7.72
N ALA A 158 -4.17 12.41 -6.76
CA ALA A 158 -3.24 12.91 -5.76
C ALA A 158 -1.87 13.30 -6.36
N SER A 159 -1.41 12.56 -7.36
CA SER A 159 -0.13 12.80 -8.02
C SER A 159 -0.17 13.88 -9.12
N GLY A 160 -1.32 14.47 -9.39
CA GLY A 160 -1.45 15.51 -10.42
C GLY A 160 -1.00 15.05 -11.82
N GLY A 161 -0.99 13.75 -12.09
CA GLY A 161 -0.47 13.16 -13.32
C GLY A 161 1.06 13.00 -13.36
N VAL A 162 1.78 13.23 -12.27
CA VAL A 162 3.25 13.16 -12.19
C VAL A 162 3.80 11.74 -12.03
N GLY A 163 2.98 10.73 -11.91
CA GLY A 163 3.41 9.34 -11.70
C GLY A 163 3.71 8.52 -12.96
N ARG A 164 3.87 9.13 -14.13
CA ARG A 164 4.03 8.42 -15.41
C ARG A 164 5.43 8.57 -16.02
N ARG A 165 6.50 8.25 -15.30
CA ARG A 165 7.81 8.16 -15.93
C ARG A 165 8.57 6.94 -15.43
N CYS A 166 8.62 5.92 -16.27
CA CYS A 166 9.79 5.08 -16.38
C CYS A 166 10.91 6.00 -16.89
N VAL A 167 11.76 6.51 -16.01
CA VAL A 167 13.03 7.08 -16.45
C VAL A 167 13.91 5.87 -16.73
N SER A 168 13.98 5.46 -17.98
CA SER A 168 15.04 4.60 -18.46
C SER A 168 16.36 5.34 -18.17
N HIS A 169 17.03 4.95 -17.11
CA HIS A 169 18.41 5.35 -16.92
C HIS A 169 19.22 4.56 -17.93
N ASP A 170 19.56 5.23 -19.03
CA ASP A 170 20.54 4.77 -20.00
C ASP A 170 21.90 4.76 -19.27
N PRO A 171 22.60 3.62 -19.14
CA PRO A 171 23.86 3.56 -18.38
C PRO A 171 25.07 3.96 -19.23
N THR A 172 24.90 4.90 -20.19
CA THR A 172 26.02 5.41 -21.01
C THR A 172 26.08 6.93 -20.97
N THR A 173 26.69 7.45 -19.90
CA THR A 173 27.59 8.63 -19.89
C THR A 173 28.42 8.64 -18.64
#